data_dc964e203971becd45bdd779acdf566a
#
_entry.id   dc964e203971becd45bdd779acdf566a
#
_cell.length_a   1.000
_cell.length_b   1.000
_cell.length_c   1.000
_cell.angle_alpha   90.00
_cell.angle_beta   90.00
_cell.angle_gamma   90.00
#
_symmetry.space_group_name_H-M   'P 1'
#
loop_
_entity.id
_entity.type
_entity.pdbx_description
1 polymer ?
#
loop_
_entity_poly.entity_id
_entity_poly.type
_entity_poly.pdbx_seq_one_letter_code
_entity_poly.pdbx_strand_id
1 'polypeptide(L)'
;AKAVETAVSAIKANSQKVNGTDDIARVGTVSSGDEFIGKLIAEAMEKVSADGVITIEESKTAETYSEVVEGMMFDRGYITPYMVTDTEKMEAVIDDAYLLITDKKISVISDILPILEQLVQSGKKLVIIAEDVEGEALSTLIVNRLRGTLNVVCVKAPGFGDRRKEMLQDIAILTGGQVISCLLYTSPSPRDMRRSR
;
A
#
# COMPACT_ATOMS: atom_id res chain seq x y z
N ALA A 1 -2.58 -38.84 17.40
CA ALA A 1 -3.52 -38.50 16.31
C ALA A 1 -4.98 -38.51 16.83
N LYS A 2 -5.56 -39.64 17.25
CA LYS A 2 -6.98 -39.73 17.66
C LYS A 2 -7.39 -38.75 18.78
N ALA A 3 -6.58 -38.55 19.81
CA ALA A 3 -6.88 -37.62 20.90
C ALA A 3 -6.96 -36.17 20.41
N VAL A 4 -6.10 -35.79 19.47
CA VAL A 4 -6.12 -34.45 18.86
C VAL A 4 -7.38 -34.26 18.01
N GLU A 5 -7.74 -35.25 17.21
CA GLU A 5 -8.96 -35.22 16.39
C GLU A 5 -10.23 -35.10 17.23
N THR A 6 -10.31 -35.86 18.35
CA THR A 6 -11.40 -35.77 19.30
C THR A 6 -11.48 -34.41 19.97
N ALA A 7 -10.34 -33.84 20.40
CA ALA A 7 -10.28 -32.52 21.01
C ALA A 7 -10.70 -31.43 20.04
N VAL A 8 -10.21 -31.47 18.78
CA VAL A 8 -10.58 -30.51 17.73
C VAL A 8 -12.07 -30.59 17.41
N SER A 9 -12.63 -31.82 17.32
CA SER A 9 -14.07 -32.02 17.10
C SER A 9 -14.91 -31.46 18.22
N ALA A 10 -14.49 -31.66 19.47
CA ALA A 10 -15.20 -31.12 20.66
C ALA A 10 -15.14 -29.59 20.71
N ILE A 11 -14.00 -29.00 20.39
CA ILE A 11 -13.83 -27.53 20.32
C ILE A 11 -14.72 -26.94 19.20
N LYS A 12 -14.75 -27.56 18.03
CA LYS A 12 -15.61 -27.13 16.92
C LYS A 12 -17.11 -27.25 17.28
N ALA A 13 -17.50 -28.31 17.96
CA ALA A 13 -18.89 -28.50 18.39
C ALA A 13 -19.34 -27.48 19.43
N ASN A 14 -18.43 -27.01 20.30
CA ASN A 14 -18.69 -26.00 21.32
C ASN A 14 -18.45 -24.56 20.84
N SER A 15 -17.91 -24.37 19.64
CA SER A 15 -17.67 -23.04 19.11
C SER A 15 -18.98 -22.35 18.73
N GLN A 16 -19.10 -21.08 19.10
CA GLN A 16 -20.20 -20.21 18.69
C GLN A 16 -19.70 -19.25 17.62
N LYS A 17 -20.52 -19.04 16.60
CA LYS A 17 -20.19 -18.03 15.59
C LYS A 17 -20.36 -16.64 16.18
N VAL A 18 -19.38 -15.79 15.92
CA VAL A 18 -19.43 -14.38 16.27
C VAL A 18 -20.46 -13.69 15.36
N ASN A 19 -21.46 -13.07 15.96
CA ASN A 19 -22.52 -12.38 15.24
C ASN A 19 -22.69 -10.97 15.82
N GLY A 20 -22.33 -9.97 14.99
CA GLY A 20 -22.53 -8.57 15.34
C GLY A 20 -21.39 -7.93 16.15
N THR A 21 -21.52 -6.63 16.32
CA THR A 21 -20.50 -5.74 16.92
C THR A 21 -20.23 -6.06 18.39
N ASP A 22 -21.26 -6.46 19.14
CA ASP A 22 -21.14 -6.78 20.58
C ASP A 22 -20.27 -8.02 20.82
N ASP A 23 -20.42 -9.06 20.00
CA ASP A 23 -19.60 -10.26 20.12
C ASP A 23 -18.14 -9.98 19.73
N ILE A 24 -17.93 -9.14 18.71
CA ILE A 24 -16.59 -8.67 18.31
C ILE A 24 -15.95 -7.90 19.47
N ALA A 25 -16.69 -6.99 20.11
CA ALA A 25 -16.21 -6.24 21.25
C ALA A 25 -15.80 -7.15 22.42
N ARG A 26 -16.60 -8.20 22.72
CA ARG A 26 -16.28 -9.18 23.77
C ARG A 26 -14.99 -9.95 23.44
N VAL A 27 -14.84 -10.42 22.22
CA VAL A 27 -13.61 -11.11 21.78
C VAL A 27 -12.41 -10.18 21.86
N GLY A 28 -12.53 -8.94 21.39
CA GLY A 28 -11.51 -7.92 21.50
C GLY A 28 -11.12 -7.61 22.94
N THR A 29 -12.11 -7.48 23.84
CA THR A 29 -11.90 -7.25 25.27
C THR A 29 -11.16 -8.40 25.93
N VAL A 30 -11.55 -9.64 25.65
CA VAL A 30 -10.87 -10.82 26.21
C VAL A 30 -9.43 -10.93 25.72
N SER A 31 -9.18 -10.57 24.45
CA SER A 31 -7.86 -10.64 23.86
C SER A 31 -6.93 -9.53 24.34
N SER A 32 -7.43 -8.30 24.47
CA SER A 32 -6.64 -7.13 24.89
C SER A 32 -6.55 -6.99 26.41
N GLY A 33 -7.51 -7.54 27.15
CA GLY A 33 -7.68 -7.32 28.58
C GLY A 33 -8.29 -5.96 28.93
N ASP A 34 -8.72 -5.18 27.94
CA ASP A 34 -9.27 -3.83 28.10
C ASP A 34 -10.57 -3.68 27.30
N GLU A 35 -11.64 -3.27 28.01
CA GLU A 35 -12.96 -3.06 27.42
C GLU A 35 -12.98 -1.90 26.41
N PHE A 36 -12.19 -0.85 26.63
CA PHE A 36 -12.08 0.28 25.74
C PHE A 36 -11.50 -0.15 24.39
N ILE A 37 -10.41 -0.94 24.42
CA ILE A 37 -9.78 -1.46 23.18
C ILE A 37 -10.73 -2.41 22.46
N GLY A 38 -11.46 -3.26 23.20
CA GLY A 38 -12.44 -4.16 22.61
C GLY A 38 -13.55 -3.42 21.85
N LYS A 39 -14.08 -2.33 22.43
CA LYS A 39 -15.07 -1.47 21.78
C LYS A 39 -14.50 -0.76 20.56
N LEU A 40 -13.28 -0.22 20.67
CA LEU A 40 -12.62 0.47 19.57
C LEU A 40 -12.40 -0.45 18.36
N ILE A 41 -12.00 -1.70 18.59
CA ILE A 41 -11.87 -2.72 17.54
C ILE A 41 -13.23 -3.02 16.90
N ALA A 42 -14.28 -3.15 17.71
CA ALA A 42 -15.61 -3.43 17.20
C ALA A 42 -16.15 -2.29 16.33
N GLU A 43 -15.96 -1.04 16.74
CA GLU A 43 -16.30 0.14 15.94
C GLU A 43 -15.49 0.21 14.62
N ALA A 44 -14.20 -0.13 14.68
CA ALA A 44 -13.37 -0.18 13.46
C ALA A 44 -13.87 -1.27 12.50
N MET A 45 -14.19 -2.47 13.00
CA MET A 45 -14.77 -3.58 12.21
C MET A 45 -16.11 -3.22 11.57
N GLU A 46 -16.95 -2.47 12.26
CA GLU A 46 -18.22 -2.01 11.71
C GLU A 46 -18.02 -1.07 10.51
N LYS A 47 -17.00 -0.21 10.58
CA LYS A 47 -16.68 0.75 9.50
C LYS A 47 -16.04 0.08 8.28
N VAL A 48 -15.16 -0.90 8.48
CA VAL A 48 -14.40 -1.55 7.38
C VAL A 48 -15.06 -2.82 6.85
N SER A 49 -16.16 -3.28 7.45
CA SER A 49 -16.85 -4.55 7.15
C SER A 49 -16.03 -5.82 7.48
N ALA A 50 -16.64 -7.00 7.24
CA ALA A 50 -16.04 -8.29 7.61
C ALA A 50 -14.74 -8.63 6.85
N ASP A 51 -14.55 -8.06 5.68
CA ASP A 51 -13.37 -8.31 4.82
C ASP A 51 -12.28 -7.23 4.98
N GLY A 52 -12.52 -6.24 5.87
CA GLY A 52 -11.58 -5.17 6.11
C GLY A 52 -10.35 -5.61 6.90
N VAL A 53 -9.23 -4.97 6.63
CA VAL A 53 -7.96 -5.21 7.34
C VAL A 53 -7.79 -4.15 8.42
N ILE A 54 -7.57 -4.58 9.66
CA ILE A 54 -7.23 -3.71 10.78
C ILE A 54 -5.75 -3.87 11.06
N THR A 55 -4.99 -2.77 10.98
CA THR A 55 -3.60 -2.69 11.40
C THR A 55 -3.48 -1.92 12.70
N ILE A 56 -2.53 -2.30 13.54
CA ILE A 56 -2.25 -1.65 14.82
C ILE A 56 -0.87 -1.02 14.71
N GLU A 57 -0.80 0.28 14.95
CA GLU A 57 0.43 1.04 14.92
C GLU A 57 0.61 1.81 16.23
N GLU A 58 1.85 2.11 16.57
CA GLU A 58 2.18 2.92 17.73
C GLU A 58 1.80 4.37 17.48
N SER A 59 0.94 4.94 18.33
CA SER A 59 0.54 6.33 18.21
C SER A 59 1.70 7.28 18.57
N LYS A 60 1.85 8.34 17.79
CA LYS A 60 2.78 9.44 18.12
C LYS A 60 2.23 10.37 19.23
N THR A 61 0.96 10.20 19.56
CA THR A 61 0.26 10.93 20.62
C THR A 61 -0.03 10.00 21.79
N ALA A 62 -0.40 10.57 22.97
CA ALA A 62 -0.77 9.76 24.13
C ALA A 62 -2.18 9.13 24.04
N GLU A 63 -2.92 9.43 22.99
CA GLU A 63 -4.29 8.97 22.82
C GLU A 63 -4.36 7.78 21.87
N THR A 64 -5.25 6.82 22.21
CA THR A 64 -5.60 5.69 21.36
C THR A 64 -6.82 6.05 20.53
N TYR A 65 -6.70 6.01 19.21
CA TYR A 65 -7.80 6.32 18.29
C TYR A 65 -7.79 5.37 17.09
N SER A 66 -8.92 5.27 16.41
CA SER A 66 -9.04 4.53 15.15
C SER A 66 -9.23 5.50 13.98
N GLU A 67 -8.51 5.27 12.91
CA GLU A 67 -8.64 6.00 11.65
C GLU A 67 -9.00 5.02 10.53
N VAL A 68 -10.02 5.37 9.76
CA VAL A 68 -10.41 4.56 8.58
C VAL A 68 -9.78 5.17 7.36
N VAL A 69 -8.95 4.39 6.68
CA VAL A 69 -8.30 4.77 5.44
C VAL A 69 -8.90 3.93 4.31
N GLU A 70 -9.43 4.59 3.30
CA GLU A 70 -9.86 3.91 2.09
C GLU A 70 -8.66 3.70 1.18
N GLY A 71 -8.45 2.46 0.75
CA GLY A 71 -7.36 2.10 -0.12
C GLY A 71 -6.55 0.92 0.39
N MET A 72 -5.26 0.91 0.13
CA MET A 72 -4.33 -0.13 0.56
C MET A 72 -3.13 0.49 1.27
N MET A 73 -2.87 0.04 2.49
CA MET A 73 -1.66 0.40 3.23
C MET A 73 -0.63 -0.73 3.11
N PHE A 74 0.63 -0.36 2.94
CA PHE A 74 1.75 -1.31 2.91
C PHE A 74 2.99 -0.73 3.60
N ASP A 75 3.88 -1.61 4.02
CA ASP A 75 5.04 -1.35 4.90
C ASP A 75 6.24 -0.66 4.24
N ARG A 76 6.09 -0.17 3.01
CA ARG A 76 7.17 0.48 2.27
C ARG A 76 6.78 1.91 1.90
N GLY A 77 7.72 2.82 2.10
CA GLY A 77 7.57 4.22 1.76
C GLY A 77 8.46 4.65 0.58
N TYR A 78 8.67 5.94 0.46
CA TYR A 78 9.53 6.52 -0.57
C TYR A 78 10.98 6.02 -0.46
N ILE A 79 11.66 5.93 -1.59
CA ILE A 79 13.02 5.37 -1.66
C ILE A 79 14.06 6.31 -1.03
N THR A 80 13.84 7.62 -1.15
CA THR A 80 14.79 8.63 -0.65
C THR A 80 14.05 9.83 -0.05
N PRO A 81 14.59 10.44 1.03
CA PRO A 81 14.04 11.65 1.63
C PRO A 81 13.91 12.85 0.68
N TYR A 82 14.66 12.88 -0.41
CA TYR A 82 14.54 13.93 -1.44
C TYR A 82 13.20 13.89 -2.18
N MET A 83 12.38 12.86 -1.96
CA MET A 83 11.04 12.70 -2.58
C MET A 83 9.88 13.13 -1.68
N VAL A 84 10.16 13.72 -0.51
CA VAL A 84 9.13 14.28 0.36
C VAL A 84 8.52 15.55 -0.23
N THR A 85 7.24 15.77 -0.01
CA THR A 85 6.53 17.01 -0.35
C THR A 85 6.45 17.95 0.83
N ASP A 86 6.37 17.40 2.05
CA ASP A 86 6.38 18.11 3.30
C ASP A 86 7.62 17.71 4.11
N THR A 87 8.58 18.63 4.21
CA THR A 87 9.85 18.39 4.90
C THR A 87 9.74 18.41 6.42
N GLU A 88 8.71 19.08 6.96
CA GLU A 88 8.52 19.13 8.42
C GLU A 88 7.96 17.81 8.94
N LYS A 89 7.01 17.24 8.22
CA LYS A 89 6.40 15.96 8.56
C LYS A 89 7.12 14.76 7.97
N MET A 90 8.07 14.99 7.05
CA MET A 90 8.75 13.94 6.28
C MET A 90 7.75 13.06 5.52
N GLU A 91 6.74 13.68 4.92
CA GLU A 91 5.69 12.99 4.17
C GLU A 91 5.73 13.35 2.69
N ALA A 92 5.30 12.40 1.84
CA ALA A 92 5.10 12.62 0.42
C ALA A 92 3.61 12.45 0.11
N VAL A 93 2.89 13.57 0.04
CA VAL A 93 1.46 13.60 -0.30
C VAL A 93 1.31 13.99 -1.76
N ILE A 94 0.70 13.13 -2.56
CA ILE A 94 0.50 13.35 -3.99
C ILE A 94 -0.93 13.01 -4.35
N ASP A 95 -1.71 14.04 -4.62
CA ASP A 95 -3.08 13.89 -5.08
C ASP A 95 -3.09 13.71 -6.60
N ASP A 96 -3.96 12.82 -7.07
CA ASP A 96 -4.30 12.65 -8.48
C ASP A 96 -3.09 12.28 -9.36
N ALA A 97 -2.30 11.32 -8.89
CA ALA A 97 -1.10 10.87 -9.58
C ALA A 97 -1.37 9.71 -10.55
N TYR A 98 -0.56 9.64 -11.61
CA TYR A 98 -0.42 8.41 -12.38
C TYR A 98 0.46 7.42 -11.63
N LEU A 99 0.13 6.14 -11.72
CA LEU A 99 0.91 5.07 -11.12
C LEU A 99 1.64 4.27 -12.19
N LEU A 100 2.95 4.12 -12.02
CA LEU A 100 3.77 3.16 -12.76
C LEU A 100 4.09 2.01 -11.81
N ILE A 101 3.49 0.85 -12.05
CA ILE A 101 3.62 -0.34 -11.20
C ILE A 101 4.45 -1.37 -11.93
N THR A 102 5.59 -1.77 -11.37
CA THR A 102 6.47 -2.79 -11.96
C THR A 102 7.11 -3.68 -10.90
N ASP A 103 7.33 -4.93 -11.24
CA ASP A 103 8.05 -5.90 -10.42
C ASP A 103 9.57 -5.87 -10.64
N LYS A 104 10.05 -4.96 -11.51
CA LYS A 104 11.46 -4.84 -11.88
C LYS A 104 12.17 -3.72 -11.12
N LYS A 105 13.49 -3.84 -11.09
CA LYS A 105 14.37 -2.74 -10.72
C LYS A 105 14.51 -1.76 -11.89
N ILE A 106 14.52 -0.48 -11.57
CA ILE A 106 14.76 0.61 -12.54
C ILE A 106 16.13 1.21 -12.21
N SER A 107 17.13 0.92 -13.02
CA SER A 107 18.48 1.44 -12.85
C SER A 107 18.89 2.39 -13.98
N VAL A 108 18.27 2.27 -15.13
CA VAL A 108 18.56 3.09 -16.33
C VAL A 108 17.35 3.94 -16.68
N ILE A 109 17.57 5.23 -16.89
CA ILE A 109 16.47 6.18 -17.14
C ILE A 109 15.79 5.94 -18.50
N SER A 110 16.50 5.41 -19.49
CA SER A 110 15.95 5.12 -20.82
C SER A 110 14.73 4.20 -20.80
N ASP A 111 14.64 3.33 -19.79
CA ASP A 111 13.53 2.37 -19.67
C ASP A 111 12.18 3.04 -19.40
N ILE A 112 12.22 4.21 -18.75
CA ILE A 112 11.02 4.97 -18.36
C ILE A 112 10.94 6.34 -19.07
N LEU A 113 11.94 6.69 -19.87
CA LEU A 113 12.04 8.00 -20.52
C LEU A 113 10.79 8.38 -21.34
N PRO A 114 10.22 7.48 -22.17
CA PRO A 114 9.02 7.82 -22.96
C PRO A 114 7.81 8.18 -22.08
N ILE A 115 7.69 7.55 -20.92
CA ILE A 115 6.63 7.85 -19.96
C ILE A 115 6.87 9.21 -19.30
N LEU A 116 8.12 9.48 -18.91
CA LEU A 116 8.50 10.74 -18.28
C LEU A 116 8.28 11.92 -19.20
N GLU A 117 8.64 11.82 -20.48
CA GLU A 117 8.44 12.88 -21.47
C GLU A 117 6.96 13.25 -21.65
N GLN A 118 6.08 12.24 -21.74
CA GLN A 118 4.63 12.46 -21.83
C GLN A 118 4.09 13.15 -20.58
N LEU A 119 4.57 12.77 -19.40
CA LEU A 119 4.13 13.33 -18.13
C LEU A 119 4.63 14.76 -17.93
N VAL A 120 5.86 15.06 -18.31
CA VAL A 120 6.40 16.43 -18.28
C VAL A 120 5.59 17.35 -19.18
N GLN A 121 5.28 16.92 -20.41
CA GLN A 121 4.47 17.71 -21.35
C GLN A 121 3.05 17.96 -20.82
N SER A 122 2.48 17.01 -20.11
CA SER A 122 1.12 17.11 -19.55
C SER A 122 1.06 17.75 -18.15
N GLY A 123 2.21 18.00 -17.52
CA GLY A 123 2.29 18.53 -16.15
C GLY A 123 1.71 17.61 -15.08
N LYS A 124 1.62 16.30 -15.36
CA LYS A 124 1.02 15.31 -14.47
C LYS A 124 2.01 14.80 -13.44
N LYS A 125 1.46 14.38 -12.29
CA LYS A 125 2.23 13.78 -11.20
C LYS A 125 2.38 12.28 -11.41
N LEU A 126 3.50 11.70 -10.99
CA LEU A 126 3.81 10.28 -11.14
C LEU A 126 4.22 9.66 -9.81
N VAL A 127 3.68 8.51 -9.49
CA VAL A 127 4.20 7.63 -8.45
C VAL A 127 4.71 6.35 -9.11
N ILE A 128 5.96 6.04 -8.88
CA ILE A 128 6.61 4.82 -9.38
C ILE A 128 6.66 3.82 -8.24
N ILE A 129 6.00 2.68 -8.40
CA ILE A 129 6.09 1.55 -7.48
C ILE A 129 6.90 0.46 -8.19
N ALA A 130 8.15 0.27 -7.76
CA ALA A 130 9.09 -0.66 -8.38
C ALA A 130 9.78 -1.52 -7.33
N GLU A 131 10.38 -2.65 -7.73
CA GLU A 131 11.20 -3.43 -6.81
C GLU A 131 12.27 -2.57 -6.15
N ASP A 132 12.97 -1.79 -6.95
CA ASP A 132 13.91 -0.76 -6.52
C ASP A 132 14.10 0.27 -7.63
N VAL A 133 14.50 1.50 -7.27
CA VAL A 133 14.95 2.50 -8.23
C VAL A 133 16.33 2.96 -7.76
N GLU A 134 17.34 2.72 -8.58
CA GLU A 134 18.74 2.95 -8.19
C GLU A 134 19.56 3.57 -9.33
N GLY A 135 20.82 3.90 -9.02
CA GLY A 135 21.80 4.34 -10.00
C GLY A 135 21.45 5.64 -10.73
N GLU A 136 21.63 5.63 -12.05
CA GLU A 136 21.39 6.77 -12.92
C GLU A 136 19.92 7.21 -12.93
N ALA A 137 19.00 6.25 -12.94
CA ALA A 137 17.57 6.54 -12.95
C ALA A 137 17.14 7.34 -11.72
N LEU A 138 17.55 6.90 -10.53
CA LEU A 138 17.24 7.59 -9.27
C LEU A 138 17.82 9.00 -9.24
N SER A 139 19.09 9.16 -9.61
CA SER A 139 19.77 10.45 -9.63
C SER A 139 19.09 11.44 -10.57
N THR A 140 18.72 10.98 -11.76
CA THR A 140 18.03 11.80 -12.76
C THR A 140 16.64 12.23 -12.30
N LEU A 141 15.88 11.31 -11.68
CA LEU A 141 14.56 11.63 -11.13
C LEU A 141 14.65 12.65 -9.99
N ILE A 142 15.62 12.51 -9.09
CA ILE A 142 15.85 13.47 -8.00
C ILE A 142 16.19 14.86 -8.55
N VAL A 143 17.13 14.94 -9.48
CA VAL A 143 17.55 16.23 -10.06
C VAL A 143 16.38 16.94 -10.76
N ASN A 144 15.60 16.23 -11.56
CA ASN A 144 14.45 16.80 -12.25
C ASN A 144 13.32 17.20 -11.28
N ARG A 145 13.13 16.44 -10.20
CA ARG A 145 12.20 16.81 -9.14
C ARG A 145 12.65 18.09 -8.42
N LEU A 146 13.92 18.18 -8.02
CA LEU A 146 14.46 19.36 -7.34
C LEU A 146 14.41 20.63 -8.22
N ARG A 147 14.53 20.45 -9.54
CA ARG A 147 14.33 21.54 -10.52
C ARG A 147 12.86 21.91 -10.73
N GLY A 148 11.93 21.14 -10.19
CA GLY A 148 10.50 21.37 -10.38
C GLY A 148 9.96 21.00 -11.77
N THR A 149 10.76 20.35 -12.61
CA THR A 149 10.36 19.91 -13.95
C THR A 149 9.52 18.66 -13.94
N LEU A 150 9.64 17.82 -12.91
CA LEU A 150 8.94 16.56 -12.78
C LEU A 150 8.41 16.37 -11.34
N ASN A 151 7.12 16.13 -11.20
CA ASN A 151 6.53 15.73 -9.93
C ASN A 151 6.47 14.19 -9.83
N VAL A 152 7.53 13.61 -9.26
CA VAL A 152 7.65 12.15 -9.13
C VAL A 152 7.97 11.74 -7.69
N VAL A 153 7.38 10.63 -7.26
CA VAL A 153 7.77 9.91 -6.05
C VAL A 153 7.99 8.45 -6.42
N CYS A 154 9.11 7.91 -5.96
CA CYS A 154 9.43 6.50 -6.12
C CYS A 154 9.25 5.78 -4.78
N VAL A 155 8.49 4.71 -4.83
CA VAL A 155 8.15 3.87 -3.69
C VAL A 155 8.66 2.46 -3.95
N LYS A 156 9.24 1.84 -2.93
CA LYS A 156 9.68 0.46 -3.02
C LYS A 156 8.48 -0.48 -2.95
N ALA A 157 8.42 -1.44 -3.87
CA ALA A 157 7.35 -2.42 -3.91
C ALA A 157 7.28 -3.23 -2.60
N PRO A 158 6.08 -3.44 -2.05
CA PRO A 158 5.89 -4.22 -0.84
C PRO A 158 6.16 -5.71 -1.07
N GLY A 159 6.55 -6.41 -0.01
CA GLY A 159 6.78 -7.86 -0.03
C GLY A 159 8.05 -8.30 -0.77
N PHE A 160 8.22 -9.62 -0.87
CA PHE A 160 9.36 -10.27 -1.52
C PHE A 160 8.88 -11.45 -2.39
N GLY A 161 9.62 -11.74 -3.46
CA GLY A 161 9.36 -12.90 -4.32
C GLY A 161 7.95 -12.88 -4.92
N ASP A 162 7.24 -14.00 -4.84
CA ASP A 162 5.90 -14.14 -5.41
C ASP A 162 4.86 -13.29 -4.68
N ARG A 163 4.99 -13.13 -3.36
CA ARG A 163 4.12 -12.24 -2.58
C ARG A 163 4.18 -10.79 -3.05
N ARG A 164 5.35 -10.32 -3.51
CA ARG A 164 5.49 -8.99 -4.11
C ARG A 164 4.61 -8.85 -5.36
N LYS A 165 4.62 -9.86 -6.23
CA LYS A 165 3.81 -9.85 -7.45
C LYS A 165 2.31 -9.81 -7.13
N GLU A 166 1.88 -10.59 -6.14
CA GLU A 166 0.49 -10.58 -5.67
C GLU A 166 0.09 -9.19 -5.14
N MET A 167 0.90 -8.60 -4.27
CA MET A 167 0.63 -7.26 -3.73
C MET A 167 0.62 -6.16 -4.80
N LEU A 168 1.53 -6.24 -5.79
CA LEU A 168 1.52 -5.31 -6.92
C LEU A 168 0.28 -5.49 -7.80
N GLN A 169 -0.18 -6.73 -7.96
CA GLN A 169 -1.43 -7.04 -8.65
C GLN A 169 -2.64 -6.45 -7.91
N ASP A 170 -2.68 -6.57 -6.59
CA ASP A 170 -3.74 -5.98 -5.76
C ASP A 170 -3.77 -4.45 -5.88
N ILE A 171 -2.61 -3.80 -5.84
CA ILE A 171 -2.49 -2.36 -6.08
C ILE A 171 -2.99 -1.99 -7.47
N ALA A 172 -2.63 -2.78 -8.50
CA ALA A 172 -3.06 -2.54 -9.86
C ALA A 172 -4.57 -2.69 -10.02
N ILE A 173 -5.17 -3.71 -9.42
CA ILE A 173 -6.62 -3.92 -9.42
C ILE A 173 -7.33 -2.75 -8.74
N LEU A 174 -6.88 -2.35 -7.55
CA LEU A 174 -7.45 -1.27 -6.76
C LEU A 174 -7.43 0.08 -7.52
N THR A 175 -6.34 0.33 -8.25
CA THR A 175 -6.16 1.57 -9.01
C THR A 175 -6.67 1.49 -10.45
N GLY A 176 -7.17 0.32 -10.87
CA GLY A 176 -7.63 0.05 -12.23
C GLY A 176 -6.51 0.06 -13.27
N GLY A 177 -5.26 -0.20 -12.84
CA GLY A 177 -4.07 -0.29 -13.67
C GLY A 177 -3.67 -1.72 -14.03
N GLN A 178 -2.43 -1.87 -14.47
CA GLN A 178 -1.79 -3.16 -14.75
C GLN A 178 -0.35 -3.15 -14.25
N VAL A 179 0.16 -4.32 -13.83
CA VAL A 179 1.56 -4.48 -13.47
C VAL A 179 2.39 -4.67 -14.75
N ILE A 180 3.42 -3.86 -14.91
CA ILE A 180 4.36 -3.98 -16.03
C ILE A 180 5.50 -4.89 -15.59
N SER A 181 5.46 -6.15 -16.00
CA SER A 181 6.48 -7.15 -15.68
C SER A 181 7.61 -7.19 -16.69
N CYS A 182 7.41 -6.60 -17.89
CA CYS A 182 8.41 -6.55 -18.97
C CYS A 182 8.57 -5.13 -19.47
N LEU A 183 9.63 -4.44 -19.05
CA LEU A 183 9.97 -3.09 -19.53
C LEU A 183 10.58 -3.10 -20.95
N LEU A 184 10.81 -4.29 -21.52
CA LEU A 184 11.41 -4.45 -22.83
C LEU A 184 10.33 -4.45 -23.91
N TYR A 185 10.33 -3.41 -24.73
CA TYR A 185 9.76 -3.31 -26.08
C TYR A 185 8.27 -3.06 -26.30
N THR A 186 7.48 -2.77 -25.31
CA THR A 186 6.15 -2.21 -25.58
C THR A 186 6.08 -0.79 -25.03
N SER A 187 5.96 0.18 -25.91
CA SER A 187 5.54 1.53 -25.52
C SER A 187 4.26 1.39 -24.71
N PRO A 188 4.23 1.80 -23.44
CA PRO A 188 3.02 1.67 -22.63
C PRO A 188 1.92 2.45 -23.34
N SER A 189 0.82 1.77 -23.62
CA SER A 189 -0.37 2.43 -24.14
C SER A 189 -0.84 3.45 -23.10
N PRO A 190 -1.39 4.60 -23.49
CA PRO A 190 -2.04 5.54 -22.59
C PRO A 190 -3.16 4.92 -21.72
N ARG A 191 -3.58 3.69 -22.06
CA ARG A 191 -4.55 2.90 -21.28
C ARG A 191 -3.91 2.18 -20.10
N ASP A 192 -2.58 1.99 -20.09
CA ASP A 192 -1.86 1.28 -19.04
C ASP A 192 -1.53 2.19 -17.85
N MET A 193 -1.70 3.50 -18.04
CA MET A 193 -1.60 4.50 -16.98
C MET A 193 -3.00 5.01 -16.64
N ARG A 194 -3.62 4.45 -15.61
CA ARG A 194 -4.90 4.95 -15.12
C ARG A 194 -4.70 5.84 -13.90
N ARG A 195 -5.55 6.85 -13.83
CA ARG A 195 -5.60 7.84 -12.77
C ARG A 195 -6.14 7.19 -11.49
N SER A 196 -5.38 7.23 -10.40
CA SER A 196 -5.88 6.97 -9.06
C SER A 196 -6.90 8.06 -8.70
N ARG A 197 -8.06 7.67 -8.23
CA ARG A 197 -9.05 8.60 -7.63
C ARG A 197 -8.90 8.57 -6.15
#